data_376af85ccdcb42db8a4845851dd5c9c2
#
_entry.id   376af85ccdcb42db8a4845851dd5c9c2
#
_cell.length_a   1.000
_cell.length_b   1.000
_cell.length_c   1.000
_cell.angle_alpha   90.00
_cell.angle_beta   90.00
_cell.angle_gamma   90.00
#
_symmetry.space_group_name_H-M   'P 1'
#
loop_
_entity.id
_entity.type
_entity.pdbx_description
1 polymer ?
#
loop_
_entity_poly.entity_id
_entity_poly.type
_entity_poly.pdbx_seq_one_letter_code
_entity_poly.pdbx_strand_id
1 'polypeptide(L)'
;MQPTRRALLGYGALLACPSPTRADDLKDGRFRDEIVTILRGLYPAATISTDDDPEQVHVEAYTLYLGNLHGDLRGRSEAERQRRILAFLTRTMPGGPYPKDSPPPARTEPFAAARARLRIQLVPPDYATRTPDLVTRPFSKRLLVAYALDEPNRYQLITMPMLTAWGIEAGVLDEPARRNSEAEARQVSIEASPTGATGRFATSATEDGYAASRLLLPGFMERVRKALGTPGIIVAAPTREFIIAWTPDSEARARIAKVVRASFHKGPYSRSDELFHSDPAGLRPLTAAELADHGR
;
A
#
# COMPACT_ATOMS: atom_id res chain seq x y z
N MET A 1 16.06 -29.41 8.58
CA MET A 1 15.20 -28.76 7.58
C MET A 1 15.98 -27.57 7.06
N GLN A 2 16.41 -27.59 5.81
CA GLN A 2 17.20 -26.51 5.20
C GLN A 2 16.28 -25.37 4.77
N PRO A 3 16.63 -24.09 4.99
CA PRO A 3 15.85 -22.95 4.52
C PRO A 3 15.94 -22.89 2.99
N THR A 4 14.80 -22.79 2.35
CA THR A 4 14.65 -22.73 0.90
C THR A 4 15.29 -21.48 0.32
N ARG A 5 16.19 -21.65 -0.67
CA ARG A 5 16.95 -20.66 -1.45
C ARG A 5 16.09 -19.64 -2.24
N ARG A 6 14.79 -19.52 -2.00
CA ARG A 6 13.87 -18.64 -2.75
C ARG A 6 13.81 -17.19 -2.25
N ALA A 7 14.25 -16.91 -1.03
CA ALA A 7 14.18 -15.55 -0.46
C ALA A 7 15.28 -14.59 -0.96
N LEU A 8 16.40 -15.11 -1.46
CA LEU A 8 17.56 -14.28 -1.86
C LEU A 8 17.51 -13.74 -3.30
N LEU A 9 16.59 -14.21 -4.14
CA LEU A 9 16.48 -13.78 -5.54
C LEU A 9 15.57 -12.54 -5.74
N GLY A 10 14.79 -12.14 -4.74
CA GLY A 10 13.86 -11.00 -4.85
C GLY A 10 14.53 -9.62 -4.81
N TYR A 11 15.67 -9.48 -4.16
CA TYR A 11 16.29 -8.17 -3.92
C TYR A 11 17.32 -7.74 -4.97
N GLY A 12 17.84 -8.66 -5.76
CA GLY A 12 18.71 -8.34 -6.91
C GLY A 12 17.94 -7.74 -8.10
N ALA A 13 16.65 -8.00 -8.22
CA ALA A 13 15.80 -7.51 -9.31
C ALA A 13 15.36 -6.04 -9.15
N LEU A 14 15.50 -5.45 -7.96
CA LEU A 14 15.17 -4.03 -7.70
C LEU A 14 16.14 -3.04 -8.35
N LEU A 15 17.27 -3.51 -8.87
CA LEU A 15 18.26 -2.68 -9.59
C LEU A 15 18.22 -2.84 -11.10
N ALA A 16 17.40 -3.74 -11.65
CA ALA A 16 17.18 -3.80 -13.08
C ALA A 16 16.31 -2.60 -13.49
N CYS A 17 16.92 -1.62 -14.17
CA CYS A 17 16.18 -0.55 -14.83
C CYS A 17 15.11 -1.18 -15.74
N PRO A 18 13.82 -0.87 -15.56
CA PRO A 18 12.81 -1.34 -16.50
C PRO A 18 13.12 -0.79 -17.88
N SER A 19 13.00 -1.62 -18.92
CA SER A 19 13.13 -1.16 -20.29
C SER A 19 12.22 0.05 -20.52
N PRO A 20 12.71 1.16 -21.12
CA PRO A 20 11.97 2.42 -21.24
C PRO A 20 10.64 2.31 -21.96
N THR A 21 10.45 1.34 -22.83
CA THR A 21 9.24 1.09 -23.63
C THR A 21 7.98 0.79 -22.81
N ARG A 22 8.07 0.24 -21.59
CA ARG A 22 6.88 -0.11 -20.78
C ARG A 22 6.44 0.95 -19.78
N ALA A 23 7.26 1.94 -19.49
CA ALA A 23 6.85 3.06 -18.65
C ALA A 23 5.92 4.03 -19.39
N ASP A 24 5.99 4.09 -20.69
CA ASP A 24 5.20 4.99 -21.53
C ASP A 24 3.81 4.41 -21.87
N ASP A 25 3.64 3.06 -21.84
CA ASP A 25 2.36 2.39 -22.16
C ASP A 25 1.16 2.87 -21.32
N LEU A 26 1.40 3.32 -20.08
CA LEU A 26 0.35 3.88 -19.25
C LEU A 26 0.01 5.32 -19.69
N LYS A 27 1.03 6.15 -19.94
CA LYS A 27 0.86 7.57 -20.28
C LYS A 27 0.24 7.79 -21.66
N ASP A 28 0.55 6.92 -22.61
CA ASP A 28 0.00 7.00 -23.96
C ASP A 28 -1.31 6.22 -24.16
N GLY A 29 -1.85 5.66 -23.06
CA GLY A 29 -3.15 4.99 -23.04
C GLY A 29 -3.16 3.56 -23.58
N ARG A 30 -2.05 3.00 -24.07
CA ARG A 30 -2.00 1.63 -24.60
C ARG A 30 -2.39 0.57 -23.58
N PHE A 31 -1.94 0.73 -22.34
CA PHE A 31 -2.33 -0.17 -21.26
C PHE A 31 -3.81 -0.05 -20.92
N ARG A 32 -4.37 1.16 -20.95
CA ARG A 32 -5.81 1.39 -20.79
C ARG A 32 -6.61 0.66 -21.86
N ASP A 33 -6.17 0.75 -23.13
CA ASP A 33 -6.85 0.11 -24.25
C ASP A 33 -6.79 -1.43 -24.19
N GLU A 34 -5.68 -1.99 -23.67
CA GLU A 34 -5.56 -3.42 -23.31
C GLU A 34 -6.64 -3.82 -22.31
N ILE A 35 -6.78 -3.08 -21.21
CA ILE A 35 -7.79 -3.35 -20.17
C ILE A 35 -9.21 -3.19 -20.70
N VAL A 36 -9.49 -2.16 -21.50
CA VAL A 36 -10.79 -1.98 -22.16
C VAL A 36 -11.14 -3.17 -23.04
N THR A 37 -10.18 -3.70 -23.80
CA THR A 37 -10.37 -4.89 -24.63
C THR A 37 -10.74 -6.12 -23.81
N ILE A 38 -10.02 -6.35 -22.69
CA ILE A 38 -10.31 -7.45 -21.77
C ILE A 38 -11.72 -7.28 -21.15
N LEU A 39 -12.05 -6.07 -20.69
CA LEU A 39 -13.35 -5.77 -20.10
C LEU A 39 -14.51 -6.01 -21.06
N ARG A 40 -14.39 -5.60 -22.32
CA ARG A 40 -15.41 -5.86 -23.35
C ARG A 40 -15.60 -7.34 -23.62
N GLY A 41 -14.51 -8.12 -23.54
CA GLY A 41 -14.59 -9.59 -23.65
C GLY A 41 -15.29 -10.25 -22.46
N LEU A 42 -15.00 -9.77 -21.24
CA LEU A 42 -15.58 -10.33 -20.01
C LEU A 42 -17.02 -9.86 -19.74
N TYR A 43 -17.34 -8.62 -20.09
CA TYR A 43 -18.61 -7.95 -19.78
C TYR A 43 -19.20 -7.27 -21.03
N PRO A 44 -19.63 -8.05 -22.05
CA PRO A 44 -20.04 -7.50 -23.33
C PRO A 44 -21.28 -6.60 -23.26
N ALA A 45 -22.09 -6.72 -22.22
CA ALA A 45 -23.28 -5.90 -21.99
C ALA A 45 -23.01 -4.64 -21.15
N ALA A 46 -21.81 -4.50 -20.57
CA ALA A 46 -21.50 -3.36 -19.70
C ALA A 46 -21.14 -2.11 -20.50
N THR A 47 -21.57 -0.94 -19.99
CA THR A 47 -21.14 0.35 -20.51
C THR A 47 -19.70 0.62 -20.06
N ILE A 48 -18.78 0.71 -21.03
CA ILE A 48 -17.37 0.98 -20.79
C ILE A 48 -17.00 2.29 -21.50
N SER A 49 -16.50 3.25 -20.75
CA SER A 49 -16.04 4.55 -21.26
C SER A 49 -14.68 4.94 -20.70
N THR A 50 -14.02 5.84 -21.37
CA THR A 50 -12.73 6.43 -21.00
C THR A 50 -12.85 7.94 -21.06
N ASP A 51 -12.04 8.65 -20.28
CA ASP A 51 -11.86 10.09 -20.32
C ASP A 51 -10.42 10.44 -20.77
N ASP A 52 -10.02 11.69 -20.57
CA ASP A 52 -8.68 12.17 -20.93
C ASP A 52 -7.57 11.60 -20.03
N ASP A 53 -7.93 11.01 -18.88
CA ASP A 53 -6.95 10.38 -17.98
C ASP A 53 -6.60 8.96 -18.48
N PRO A 54 -5.37 8.75 -18.98
CA PRO A 54 -4.95 7.43 -19.50
C PRO A 54 -4.83 6.36 -18.40
N GLU A 55 -4.91 6.75 -17.13
CA GLU A 55 -4.85 5.84 -16.00
C GLU A 55 -6.23 5.38 -15.50
N GLN A 56 -7.33 5.81 -16.17
CA GLN A 56 -8.68 5.51 -15.73
C GLN A 56 -9.52 4.80 -16.80
N VAL A 57 -10.38 3.91 -16.34
CA VAL A 57 -11.46 3.28 -17.14
C VAL A 57 -12.72 3.29 -16.30
N HIS A 58 -13.82 3.75 -16.90
CA HIS A 58 -15.14 3.70 -16.28
C HIS A 58 -15.90 2.49 -16.79
N VAL A 59 -16.41 1.67 -15.88
CA VAL A 59 -17.21 0.47 -16.18
C VAL A 59 -18.46 0.52 -15.33
N GLU A 60 -19.58 0.88 -15.94
CA GLU A 60 -20.83 1.13 -15.22
C GLU A 60 -20.62 2.09 -14.05
N ALA A 61 -20.94 1.70 -12.81
CA ALA A 61 -20.75 2.50 -11.59
C ALA A 61 -19.29 2.54 -11.08
N TYR A 62 -18.36 1.84 -11.74
CA TYR A 62 -16.97 1.74 -11.25
C TYR A 62 -16.01 2.64 -12.01
N THR A 63 -15.06 3.21 -11.30
CA THR A 63 -13.84 3.79 -11.86
C THR A 63 -12.65 2.92 -11.50
N LEU A 64 -12.00 2.35 -12.50
CA LEU A 64 -10.80 1.54 -12.34
C LEU A 64 -9.56 2.43 -12.50
N TYR A 65 -8.71 2.49 -11.48
CA TYR A 65 -7.44 3.20 -11.52
C TYR A 65 -6.32 2.21 -11.86
N LEU A 66 -5.68 2.40 -13.01
CA LEU A 66 -4.78 1.42 -13.62
C LEU A 66 -3.31 1.57 -13.22
N GLY A 67 -2.90 2.71 -12.67
CA GLY A 67 -1.50 3.00 -12.37
C GLY A 67 -0.84 1.95 -11.47
N ASN A 68 -1.53 1.52 -10.41
CA ASN A 68 -1.03 0.49 -9.51
C ASN A 68 -0.96 -0.90 -10.18
N LEU A 69 -1.99 -1.26 -10.94
CA LEU A 69 -2.02 -2.51 -11.70
C LEU A 69 -0.87 -2.55 -12.71
N HIS A 70 -0.69 -1.48 -13.49
CA HIS A 70 0.40 -1.35 -14.43
C HIS A 70 1.77 -1.51 -13.75
N GLY A 71 1.97 -0.86 -12.59
CA GLY A 71 3.20 -0.98 -11.78
C GLY A 71 3.47 -2.42 -11.33
N ASP A 72 2.44 -3.14 -10.87
CA ASP A 72 2.54 -4.54 -10.42
C ASP A 72 2.84 -5.52 -11.57
N LEU A 73 2.46 -5.19 -12.79
CA LEU A 73 2.66 -6.04 -13.97
C LEU A 73 4.03 -5.90 -14.63
N ARG A 74 4.84 -4.91 -14.23
CA ARG A 74 6.17 -4.68 -14.81
C ARG A 74 7.08 -5.88 -14.63
N GLY A 75 7.71 -6.31 -15.72
CA GLY A 75 8.69 -7.41 -15.73
C GLY A 75 8.09 -8.81 -15.56
N ARG A 76 6.77 -8.94 -15.54
CA ARG A 76 6.10 -10.24 -15.43
C ARG A 76 5.89 -10.89 -16.79
N SER A 77 5.81 -12.23 -16.80
CA SER A 77 5.44 -12.99 -18.00
C SER A 77 4.00 -12.70 -18.41
N GLU A 78 3.68 -12.92 -19.68
CA GLU A 78 2.33 -12.70 -20.22
C GLU A 78 1.26 -13.49 -19.46
N ALA A 79 1.52 -14.76 -19.16
CA ALA A 79 0.60 -15.60 -18.40
C ALA A 79 0.37 -15.09 -16.96
N GLU A 80 1.39 -14.50 -16.34
CA GLU A 80 1.29 -13.90 -15.01
C GLU A 80 0.56 -12.55 -15.06
N ARG A 81 0.80 -11.74 -16.09
CA ARG A 81 0.06 -10.50 -16.36
C ARG A 81 -1.45 -10.77 -16.46
N GLN A 82 -1.85 -11.70 -17.32
CA GLN A 82 -3.26 -12.07 -17.49
C GLN A 82 -3.92 -12.53 -16.19
N ARG A 83 -3.26 -13.40 -15.44
CA ARG A 83 -3.79 -13.84 -14.13
C ARG A 83 -3.99 -12.68 -13.16
N ARG A 84 -3.03 -11.74 -13.09
CA ARG A 84 -3.12 -10.57 -12.20
C ARG A 84 -4.16 -9.57 -12.64
N ILE A 85 -4.31 -9.34 -13.94
CA ILE A 85 -5.37 -8.49 -14.48
C ILE A 85 -6.74 -9.08 -14.11
N LEU A 86 -6.98 -10.36 -14.38
CA LEU A 86 -8.24 -11.02 -14.02
C LEU A 86 -8.50 -10.98 -12.50
N ALA A 87 -7.48 -11.24 -11.68
CA ALA A 87 -7.59 -11.13 -10.22
C ALA A 87 -7.92 -9.70 -9.77
N PHE A 88 -7.32 -8.68 -10.39
CA PHE A 88 -7.65 -7.28 -10.12
C PHE A 88 -9.11 -6.97 -10.47
N LEU A 89 -9.57 -7.33 -11.66
CA LEU A 89 -10.94 -7.07 -12.10
C LEU A 89 -11.97 -7.78 -11.21
N THR A 90 -11.77 -9.07 -10.92
CA THR A 90 -12.66 -9.85 -10.04
C THR A 90 -12.72 -9.27 -8.63
N ARG A 91 -11.58 -8.81 -8.11
CA ARG A 91 -11.49 -8.20 -6.79
C ARG A 91 -12.15 -6.83 -6.73
N THR A 92 -11.99 -6.02 -7.78
CA THR A 92 -12.55 -4.66 -7.83
C THR A 92 -14.05 -4.68 -8.10
N MET A 93 -14.50 -5.59 -8.94
CA MET A 93 -15.91 -5.74 -9.34
C MET A 93 -16.42 -7.16 -9.00
N PRO A 94 -16.57 -7.50 -7.72
CA PRO A 94 -17.05 -8.82 -7.30
C PRO A 94 -18.50 -9.02 -7.75
N GLY A 95 -18.74 -10.08 -8.53
CA GLY A 95 -20.05 -10.35 -9.14
C GLY A 95 -20.29 -9.61 -10.46
N GLY A 96 -19.29 -8.87 -10.97
CA GLY A 96 -19.37 -8.09 -12.20
C GLY A 96 -19.73 -6.62 -11.99
N PRO A 97 -19.74 -5.81 -13.06
CA PRO A 97 -20.08 -4.40 -12.97
C PRO A 97 -21.59 -4.19 -12.71
N TYR A 98 -21.92 -3.25 -11.81
CA TYR A 98 -23.31 -2.82 -11.58
C TYR A 98 -23.67 -1.69 -12.54
N PRO A 99 -24.93 -1.61 -13.03
CA PRO A 99 -25.40 -0.48 -13.80
C PRO A 99 -25.12 0.85 -13.08
N LYS A 100 -24.77 1.90 -13.85
CA LYS A 100 -24.37 3.21 -13.33
C LYS A 100 -25.40 3.83 -12.37
N ASP A 101 -26.67 3.58 -12.64
CA ASP A 101 -27.81 4.11 -11.87
C ASP A 101 -28.24 3.18 -10.72
N SER A 102 -27.58 2.05 -10.55
CA SER A 102 -27.84 1.14 -9.42
C SER A 102 -26.93 1.52 -8.24
N PRO A 103 -27.50 1.72 -7.06
CA PRO A 103 -26.66 1.92 -5.89
C PRO A 103 -25.81 0.65 -5.63
N PRO A 104 -24.54 0.78 -5.24
CA PRO A 104 -23.76 -0.37 -4.84
C PRO A 104 -24.50 -1.12 -3.73
N PRO A 105 -24.44 -2.47 -3.69
CA PRO A 105 -25.14 -3.23 -2.66
C PRO A 105 -24.76 -2.70 -1.28
N ALA A 106 -25.77 -2.21 -0.57
CA ALA A 106 -25.56 -1.68 0.77
C ALA A 106 -24.97 -2.78 1.65
N ARG A 107 -23.86 -2.50 2.31
CA ARG A 107 -23.39 -3.39 3.38
C ARG A 107 -24.37 -3.33 4.52
N THR A 108 -25.04 -4.43 4.76
CA THR A 108 -26.08 -4.57 5.79
C THR A 108 -25.54 -5.21 7.07
N GLU A 109 -24.25 -5.57 7.12
CA GLU A 109 -23.73 -6.20 8.34
C GLU A 109 -23.64 -5.20 9.51
N PRO A 110 -24.03 -5.60 10.72
CA PRO A 110 -23.90 -4.77 11.92
C PRO A 110 -22.40 -4.46 12.22
N PHE A 111 -22.15 -3.28 12.84
CA PHE A 111 -20.78 -2.91 13.25
C PHE A 111 -20.12 -3.98 14.13
N ALA A 112 -20.86 -4.64 15.01
CA ALA A 112 -20.35 -5.71 15.85
C ALA A 112 -19.68 -6.85 15.04
N ALA A 113 -20.25 -7.20 13.89
CA ALA A 113 -19.68 -8.21 12.99
C ALA A 113 -18.47 -7.67 12.19
N ALA A 114 -18.54 -6.41 11.77
CA ALA A 114 -17.46 -5.73 11.04
C ALA A 114 -16.22 -5.47 11.90
N ARG A 115 -16.40 -5.24 13.20
CA ARG A 115 -15.39 -4.78 14.16
C ARG A 115 -14.13 -5.65 14.20
N ALA A 116 -14.27 -6.97 14.10
CA ALA A 116 -13.13 -7.92 14.12
C ALA A 116 -12.22 -7.80 12.88
N ARG A 117 -12.75 -7.26 11.78
CA ARG A 117 -12.06 -7.11 10.51
C ARG A 117 -11.55 -5.69 10.24
N LEU A 118 -11.77 -4.77 11.20
CA LEU A 118 -11.22 -3.43 11.09
C LEU A 118 -9.69 -3.47 11.11
N ARG A 119 -9.08 -2.70 10.21
CA ARG A 119 -7.63 -2.48 10.12
C ARG A 119 -7.34 -1.00 9.98
N ILE A 120 -6.16 -0.61 10.47
CA ILE A 120 -5.64 0.73 10.26
C ILE A 120 -4.91 0.80 8.91
N GLN A 121 -5.05 1.91 8.19
CA GLN A 121 -4.34 2.15 6.93
C GLN A 121 -3.59 3.48 6.96
N LEU A 122 -2.42 3.52 6.30
CA LEU A 122 -1.75 4.75 5.91
C LEU A 122 -1.98 4.99 4.42
N VAL A 123 -2.55 6.13 4.08
CA VAL A 123 -2.86 6.51 2.70
C VAL A 123 -2.34 7.91 2.38
N PRO A 124 -1.91 8.18 1.14
CA PRO A 124 -1.61 9.55 0.72
C PRO A 124 -2.90 10.38 0.63
N PRO A 125 -2.81 11.73 0.69
CA PRO A 125 -3.98 12.63 0.71
C PRO A 125 -4.89 12.51 -0.52
N ASP A 126 -4.37 12.13 -1.68
CA ASP A 126 -5.14 11.91 -2.90
C ASP A 126 -6.19 10.79 -2.79
N TYR A 127 -6.02 9.88 -1.82
CA TYR A 127 -7.07 8.89 -1.52
C TYR A 127 -8.37 9.53 -1.04
N ALA A 128 -8.31 10.62 -0.28
CA ALA A 128 -9.49 11.35 0.14
C ALA A 128 -10.18 12.04 -1.05
N THR A 129 -9.44 12.43 -2.08
CA THR A 129 -10.00 12.98 -3.32
C THR A 129 -10.66 11.90 -4.18
N ARG A 130 -10.05 10.72 -4.26
CA ARG A 130 -10.55 9.58 -5.07
C ARG A 130 -11.68 8.80 -4.40
N THR A 131 -11.78 8.87 -3.07
CA THR A 131 -12.82 8.19 -2.30
C THR A 131 -13.61 9.24 -1.54
N PRO A 132 -14.76 9.67 -2.07
CA PRO A 132 -15.61 10.63 -1.39
C PRO A 132 -15.97 10.16 0.02
N ASP A 133 -16.02 11.10 0.96
CA ASP A 133 -16.39 10.86 2.36
C ASP A 133 -15.49 9.84 3.12
N LEU A 134 -14.26 9.64 2.64
CA LEU A 134 -13.30 8.76 3.31
C LEU A 134 -13.04 9.21 4.75
N VAL A 135 -13.20 8.30 5.70
CA VAL A 135 -12.90 8.57 7.12
C VAL A 135 -11.40 8.58 7.32
N THR A 136 -10.84 9.77 7.58
CA THR A 136 -9.39 9.96 7.77
C THR A 136 -9.08 10.88 8.93
N ARG A 137 -7.84 10.81 9.41
CA ARG A 137 -7.22 11.83 10.26
C ARG A 137 -5.78 12.11 9.81
N PRO A 138 -5.26 13.32 10.01
CA PRO A 138 -3.87 13.65 9.69
C PRO A 138 -2.88 12.75 10.45
N PHE A 139 -1.79 12.40 9.78
CA PHE A 139 -0.66 11.71 10.40
C PHE A 139 0.64 12.47 10.17
N SER A 140 1.00 12.75 8.93
CA SER A 140 2.16 13.55 8.56
C SER A 140 1.78 14.54 7.44
N LYS A 141 2.78 15.22 6.90
CA LYS A 141 2.56 16.14 5.77
C LYS A 141 2.01 15.42 4.52
N ARG A 142 2.39 14.14 4.33
CA ARG A 142 2.10 13.37 3.11
C ARG A 142 1.28 12.11 3.36
N LEU A 143 0.86 11.86 4.60
CA LEU A 143 0.10 10.67 4.94
C LEU A 143 -1.08 11.00 5.86
N LEU A 144 -2.18 10.30 5.61
CA LEU A 144 -3.37 10.26 6.44
C LEU A 144 -3.51 8.86 7.03
N VAL A 145 -4.05 8.78 8.25
CA VAL A 145 -4.59 7.55 8.78
C VAL A 145 -5.99 7.38 8.25
N ALA A 146 -6.28 6.22 7.67
CA ALA A 146 -7.61 5.77 7.28
C ALA A 146 -7.92 4.43 7.95
N TYR A 147 -9.14 3.95 7.77
CA TYR A 147 -9.59 2.67 8.29
C TYR A 147 -10.12 1.80 7.17
N ALA A 148 -9.94 0.50 7.28
CA ALA A 148 -10.38 -0.47 6.30
C ALA A 148 -11.11 -1.64 6.96
N LEU A 149 -12.07 -2.22 6.25
CA LEU A 149 -12.56 -3.57 6.50
C LEU A 149 -11.76 -4.54 5.68
N ASP A 150 -11.08 -5.44 6.36
CA ASP A 150 -10.32 -6.50 5.74
C ASP A 150 -11.26 -7.64 5.28
N GLU A 151 -11.02 -8.13 4.07
CA GLU A 151 -11.78 -9.21 3.44
C GLU A 151 -10.81 -10.21 2.80
N PRO A 152 -11.21 -11.44 2.55
CA PRO A 152 -10.29 -12.49 2.09
C PRO A 152 -9.45 -12.12 0.86
N ASN A 153 -9.98 -11.29 -0.05
CA ASN A 153 -9.33 -10.94 -1.32
C ASN A 153 -9.16 -9.44 -1.55
N ARG A 154 -9.64 -8.61 -0.64
CA ARG A 154 -9.57 -7.14 -0.74
C ARG A 154 -9.75 -6.50 0.62
N TYR A 155 -9.53 -5.19 0.72
CA TYR A 155 -10.07 -4.39 1.80
C TYR A 155 -10.97 -3.28 1.25
N GLN A 156 -11.92 -2.83 2.05
CA GLN A 156 -12.76 -1.68 1.75
C GLN A 156 -12.44 -0.56 2.73
N LEU A 157 -12.11 0.62 2.21
CA LEU A 157 -11.93 1.80 3.04
C LEU A 157 -13.26 2.24 3.65
N ILE A 158 -13.21 2.69 4.91
CA ILE A 158 -14.39 3.14 5.66
C ILE A 158 -14.74 4.57 5.25
N THR A 159 -16.00 4.79 4.93
CA THR A 159 -16.56 6.10 4.56
C THR A 159 -17.60 6.58 5.55
N MET A 160 -17.90 7.88 5.54
CA MET A 160 -18.91 8.49 6.42
C MET A 160 -20.32 7.83 6.30
N PRO A 161 -20.82 7.49 5.09
CA PRO A 161 -22.07 6.74 4.97
C PRO A 161 -22.06 5.39 5.73
N MET A 162 -20.92 4.70 5.80
CA MET A 162 -20.80 3.45 6.56
C MET A 162 -20.93 3.71 8.07
N LEU A 163 -20.31 4.78 8.59
CA LEU A 163 -20.46 5.17 9.99
C LEU A 163 -21.90 5.50 10.34
N THR A 164 -22.56 6.25 9.46
CA THR A 164 -23.99 6.59 9.61
C THR A 164 -24.87 5.32 9.66
N ALA A 165 -24.63 4.37 8.75
CA ALA A 165 -25.37 3.10 8.72
C ALA A 165 -25.12 2.24 9.97
N TRP A 166 -23.93 2.34 10.58
CA TRP A 166 -23.59 1.66 11.83
C TRP A 166 -24.04 2.40 13.10
N GLY A 167 -24.42 3.67 12.98
CA GLY A 167 -24.78 4.52 14.12
C GLY A 167 -23.60 4.81 15.06
N ILE A 168 -22.39 4.96 14.51
CA ILE A 168 -21.16 5.21 15.27
C ILE A 168 -20.41 6.44 14.78
N GLU A 169 -19.59 7.00 15.66
CA GLU A 169 -18.64 8.07 15.32
C GLU A 169 -17.26 7.51 14.87
N ALA A 170 -16.51 8.32 14.12
CA ALA A 170 -15.21 7.93 13.58
C ALA A 170 -14.19 7.50 14.65
N GLY A 171 -14.22 8.14 15.84
CA GLY A 171 -13.33 7.81 16.95
C GLY A 171 -13.46 6.38 17.47
N VAL A 172 -14.61 5.75 17.27
CA VAL A 172 -14.87 4.35 17.69
C VAL A 172 -14.05 3.34 16.87
N LEU A 173 -13.56 3.73 15.69
CA LEU A 173 -12.79 2.84 14.81
C LEU A 173 -11.34 2.62 15.28
N ASP A 174 -10.70 3.59 15.92
CA ASP A 174 -9.24 3.59 16.14
C ASP A 174 -8.77 2.41 17.00
N GLU A 175 -9.40 2.21 18.14
CA GLU A 175 -9.00 1.15 19.09
C GLU A 175 -9.11 -0.25 18.47
N PRO A 176 -10.27 -0.68 17.94
CA PRO A 176 -10.40 -2.00 17.36
C PRO A 176 -9.53 -2.19 16.11
N ALA A 177 -9.40 -1.17 15.26
CA ALA A 177 -8.56 -1.26 14.08
C ALA A 177 -7.08 -1.43 14.44
N ARG A 178 -6.59 -0.68 15.42
CA ARG A 178 -5.23 -0.78 15.94
C ARG A 178 -4.96 -2.13 16.58
N ARG A 179 -5.83 -2.57 17.48
CA ARG A 179 -5.70 -3.85 18.19
C ARG A 179 -5.65 -5.03 17.20
N ASN A 180 -6.54 -5.06 16.21
CA ASN A 180 -6.58 -6.12 15.21
C ASN A 180 -5.32 -6.09 14.34
N SER A 181 -4.87 -4.91 13.92
CA SER A 181 -3.63 -4.74 13.14
C SER A 181 -2.39 -5.18 13.94
N GLU A 182 -2.32 -4.87 15.24
CA GLU A 182 -1.23 -5.34 16.12
C GLU A 182 -1.21 -6.87 16.24
N ALA A 183 -2.38 -7.49 16.42
CA ALA A 183 -2.49 -8.95 16.53
C ALA A 183 -1.95 -9.64 15.28
N GLU A 184 -2.30 -9.15 14.11
CA GLU A 184 -1.85 -9.68 12.82
C GLU A 184 -0.35 -9.41 12.58
N ALA A 185 0.12 -8.21 12.90
CA ALA A 185 1.51 -7.82 12.74
C ALA A 185 2.50 -8.71 13.52
N ARG A 186 2.07 -9.41 14.57
CA ARG A 186 2.91 -10.36 15.34
C ARG A 186 3.48 -11.48 14.49
N GLN A 187 2.76 -11.89 13.43
CA GLN A 187 3.17 -12.98 12.54
C GLN A 187 4.07 -12.50 11.38
N VAL A 188 4.22 -11.19 11.22
CA VAL A 188 4.96 -10.61 10.09
C VAL A 188 6.46 -10.70 10.35
N SER A 189 7.19 -11.18 9.34
CA SER A 189 8.64 -11.29 9.38
C SER A 189 9.32 -9.92 9.25
N ILE A 190 10.42 -9.76 9.98
CA ILE A 190 11.35 -8.65 9.87
C ILE A 190 12.71 -9.25 9.50
N GLU A 191 13.24 -8.85 8.35
CA GLU A 191 14.52 -9.30 7.85
C GLU A 191 15.59 -8.22 8.16
N ALA A 192 16.49 -8.51 9.08
CA ALA A 192 17.61 -7.64 9.39
C ALA A 192 18.85 -8.07 8.60
N SER A 193 19.55 -7.12 7.99
CA SER A 193 20.84 -7.40 7.36
C SER A 193 21.90 -7.70 8.42
N PRO A 194 22.80 -8.66 8.16
CA PRO A 194 23.95 -8.85 9.04
C PRO A 194 24.81 -7.58 9.07
N THR A 195 25.46 -7.35 10.21
CA THR A 195 26.37 -6.23 10.40
C THR A 195 27.51 -6.32 9.38
N GLY A 196 27.66 -5.34 8.51
CA GLY A 196 28.70 -5.33 7.45
C GLY A 196 28.90 -3.93 6.88
N ALA A 197 29.73 -3.81 5.86
CA ALA A 197 30.10 -2.56 5.17
C ALA A 197 28.90 -1.72 4.62
N THR A 198 27.70 -2.26 4.67
CA THR A 198 26.47 -1.58 4.19
C THR A 198 25.65 -0.93 5.31
N GLY A 199 26.11 -1.00 6.57
CA GLY A 199 25.36 -0.54 7.73
C GLY A 199 24.20 -1.47 8.11
N ARG A 200 23.60 -1.24 9.28
CA ARG A 200 22.45 -2.04 9.76
C ARG A 200 21.15 -1.50 9.15
N PHE A 201 20.42 -2.36 8.49
CA PHE A 201 19.05 -2.06 8.07
C PHE A 201 18.15 -3.29 8.27
N ALA A 202 16.86 -3.06 8.36
CA ALA A 202 15.84 -4.10 8.40
C ALA A 202 14.73 -3.78 7.40
N THR A 203 14.13 -4.81 6.84
CA THR A 203 13.01 -4.69 5.91
C THR A 203 11.86 -5.58 6.36
N SER A 204 10.66 -5.18 5.98
CA SER A 204 9.48 -6.02 6.03
C SER A 204 8.68 -5.78 4.76
N ALA A 205 8.48 -6.84 3.99
CA ALA A 205 7.71 -6.83 2.76
C ALA A 205 6.59 -7.86 2.88
N THR A 206 5.35 -7.44 2.58
CA THR A 206 4.17 -8.30 2.62
C THR A 206 3.25 -7.95 1.46
N GLU A 207 2.45 -8.91 1.02
CA GLU A 207 1.44 -8.70 -0.04
C GLU A 207 0.02 -8.53 0.55
N ASP A 208 -0.09 -8.27 1.85
CA ASP A 208 -1.37 -8.15 2.56
C ASP A 208 -2.00 -6.74 2.47
N GLY A 209 -1.29 -5.77 1.93
CA GLY A 209 -1.78 -4.40 1.79
C GLY A 209 -1.60 -3.52 3.03
N TYR A 210 -0.91 -3.99 4.07
CA TYR A 210 -0.83 -3.30 5.36
C TYR A 210 0.59 -2.98 5.83
N ALA A 211 1.64 -3.28 5.04
CA ALA A 211 3.00 -3.05 5.50
C ALA A 211 3.22 -1.60 5.95
N ALA A 212 2.85 -0.61 5.13
CA ALA A 212 3.03 0.81 5.49
C ALA A 212 2.34 1.17 6.81
N SER A 213 1.17 0.60 7.07
CA SER A 213 0.36 0.91 8.27
C SER A 213 0.98 0.41 9.55
N ARG A 214 1.92 -0.54 9.47
CA ARG A 214 2.67 -1.05 10.62
C ARG A 214 3.59 -0.02 11.25
N LEU A 215 3.89 1.09 10.56
CA LEU A 215 4.53 2.26 11.18
C LEU A 215 3.74 2.79 12.39
N LEU A 216 2.42 2.62 12.39
CA LEU A 216 1.51 3.08 13.44
C LEU A 216 1.39 2.09 14.62
N LEU A 217 2.06 0.94 14.54
CA LEU A 217 1.92 -0.15 15.51
C LEU A 217 3.13 -0.20 16.45
N PRO A 218 2.99 0.21 17.72
CA PRO A 218 4.11 0.27 18.67
C PRO A 218 4.82 -1.06 18.85
N GLY A 219 4.07 -2.17 18.94
CA GLY A 219 4.64 -3.51 19.11
C GLY A 219 5.44 -3.98 17.88
N PHE A 220 4.97 -3.66 16.67
CA PHE A 220 5.74 -3.94 15.45
C PHE A 220 7.02 -3.10 15.41
N MET A 221 6.95 -1.80 15.71
CA MET A 221 8.11 -0.90 15.71
C MET A 221 9.13 -1.27 16.78
N GLU A 222 8.69 -1.77 17.94
CA GLU A 222 9.58 -2.33 18.96
C GLU A 222 10.36 -3.54 18.43
N ARG A 223 9.71 -4.44 17.72
CA ARG A 223 10.37 -5.60 17.09
C ARG A 223 11.40 -5.16 16.04
N VAL A 224 11.11 -4.13 15.25
CA VAL A 224 12.08 -3.55 14.28
C VAL A 224 13.29 -2.98 15.00
N ARG A 225 13.09 -2.18 16.07
CA ARG A 225 14.19 -1.65 16.89
C ARG A 225 15.04 -2.76 17.51
N LYS A 226 14.40 -3.79 18.04
CA LYS A 226 15.09 -4.97 18.60
C LYS A 226 15.90 -5.71 17.53
N ALA A 227 15.37 -5.89 16.32
CA ALA A 227 16.08 -6.52 15.21
C ALA A 227 17.33 -5.73 14.78
N LEU A 228 17.29 -4.39 14.93
CA LEU A 228 18.44 -3.50 14.65
C LEU A 228 19.34 -3.28 15.87
N GLY A 229 18.95 -3.76 17.06
CA GLY A 229 19.74 -3.67 18.28
C GLY A 229 19.94 -2.24 18.80
N THR A 230 19.00 -1.32 18.53
CA THR A 230 19.07 0.08 18.94
C THR A 230 17.70 0.62 19.33
N PRO A 231 17.60 1.52 20.35
CA PRO A 231 16.33 2.12 20.74
C PRO A 231 15.80 3.14 19.73
N GLY A 232 16.67 3.77 18.94
CA GLY A 232 16.29 4.76 17.95
C GLY A 232 16.62 4.31 16.52
N ILE A 233 15.68 4.41 15.61
CA ILE A 233 15.83 4.03 14.21
C ILE A 233 15.22 5.07 13.28
N ILE A 234 15.70 5.08 12.04
CA ILE A 234 15.04 5.77 10.95
C ILE A 234 14.22 4.74 10.18
N VAL A 235 13.01 5.10 9.78
CA VAL A 235 12.09 4.19 9.07
C VAL A 235 11.32 4.91 7.99
N ALA A 236 10.99 4.20 6.91
CA ALA A 236 10.16 4.70 5.81
C ALA A 236 9.25 3.58 5.27
N ALA A 237 8.11 4.00 4.71
CA ALA A 237 7.17 3.13 4.01
C ALA A 237 6.87 3.72 2.61
N PRO A 238 7.76 3.48 1.64
CA PRO A 238 7.60 4.07 0.31
C PRO A 238 6.41 3.53 -0.47
N THR A 239 6.01 2.29 -0.21
CA THR A 239 4.86 1.64 -0.84
C THR A 239 3.98 0.97 0.21
N ARG A 240 2.78 0.55 -0.19
CA ARG A 240 1.82 -0.16 0.66
C ARG A 240 2.38 -1.47 1.23
N GLU A 241 3.26 -2.12 0.47
CA GLU A 241 3.75 -3.47 0.72
C GLU A 241 5.15 -3.52 1.35
N PHE A 242 5.77 -2.37 1.63
CA PHE A 242 7.18 -2.35 1.99
C PHE A 242 7.52 -1.30 3.06
N ILE A 243 8.23 -1.76 4.09
CA ILE A 243 8.90 -0.92 5.10
C ILE A 243 10.40 -1.20 5.04
N ILE A 244 11.18 -0.16 5.20
CA ILE A 244 12.62 -0.23 5.43
C ILE A 244 13.00 0.64 6.62
N ALA A 245 13.86 0.10 7.49
CA ALA A 245 14.37 0.80 8.67
C ALA A 245 15.89 0.64 8.76
N TRP A 246 16.59 1.62 9.36
CA TRP A 246 18.04 1.59 9.57
C TRP A 246 18.45 2.38 10.81
N THR A 247 19.69 2.17 11.26
CA THR A 247 20.23 2.92 12.38
C THR A 247 20.61 4.35 11.95
N PRO A 248 20.41 5.38 12.79
CA PRO A 248 20.70 6.77 12.41
C PRO A 248 22.15 7.02 11.98
N ASP A 249 23.10 6.27 12.57
CA ASP A 249 24.53 6.32 12.28
C ASP A 249 24.97 5.49 11.07
N SER A 250 24.05 4.82 10.38
CA SER A 250 24.37 3.98 9.24
C SER A 250 25.10 4.74 8.13
N GLU A 251 26.28 4.27 7.73
CA GLU A 251 27.01 4.82 6.57
C GLU A 251 26.22 4.69 5.27
N ALA A 252 25.30 3.75 5.19
CA ALA A 252 24.43 3.56 4.05
C ALA A 252 23.20 4.48 4.03
N ARG A 253 22.99 5.34 5.04
CA ARG A 253 21.77 6.15 5.18
C ARG A 253 21.36 6.93 3.93
N ALA A 254 22.30 7.59 3.27
CA ALA A 254 22.02 8.35 2.05
C ALA A 254 21.62 7.43 0.86
N ARG A 255 22.26 6.24 0.75
CA ARG A 255 21.91 5.24 -0.26
C ARG A 255 20.51 4.66 0.02
N ILE A 256 20.19 4.33 1.27
CA ILE A 256 18.87 3.82 1.66
C ILE A 256 17.79 4.88 1.38
N ALA A 257 18.04 6.15 1.71
CA ALA A 257 17.12 7.25 1.39
C ALA A 257 16.86 7.40 -0.11
N LYS A 258 17.87 7.14 -0.98
CA LYS A 258 17.67 7.08 -2.45
C LYS A 258 16.80 5.90 -2.86
N VAL A 259 16.97 4.72 -2.23
CA VAL A 259 16.11 3.54 -2.47
C VAL A 259 14.67 3.86 -2.08
N VAL A 260 14.43 4.48 -0.92
CA VAL A 260 13.09 4.92 -0.49
C VAL A 260 12.43 5.81 -1.54
N ARG A 261 13.15 6.83 -2.01
CA ARG A 261 12.63 7.73 -3.05
C ARG A 261 12.35 7.00 -4.37
N ALA A 262 13.27 6.14 -4.81
CA ALA A 262 13.09 5.36 -6.02
C ALA A 262 11.88 4.40 -5.93
N SER A 263 11.71 3.73 -4.78
CA SER A 263 10.57 2.85 -4.53
C SER A 263 9.25 3.62 -4.50
N PHE A 264 9.22 4.82 -3.91
CA PHE A 264 8.06 5.69 -3.92
C PHE A 264 7.66 6.11 -5.34
N HIS A 265 8.61 6.54 -6.17
CA HIS A 265 8.29 7.05 -7.52
C HIS A 265 8.05 5.94 -8.57
N LYS A 266 8.61 4.75 -8.38
CA LYS A 266 8.60 3.68 -9.38
C LYS A 266 7.81 2.44 -8.94
N GLY A 267 7.54 2.30 -7.65
CA GLY A 267 6.82 1.16 -7.10
C GLY A 267 5.31 1.29 -7.27
N PRO A 268 4.59 0.16 -7.33
CA PRO A 268 3.13 0.17 -7.26
C PRO A 268 2.67 0.54 -5.85
N TYR A 269 1.46 1.06 -5.74
CA TYR A 269 0.83 1.38 -4.46
C TYR A 269 1.66 2.32 -3.58
N SER A 270 2.25 3.37 -4.18
CA SER A 270 3.05 4.37 -3.49
C SER A 270 2.35 4.96 -2.27
N ARG A 271 3.13 5.25 -1.21
CA ARG A 271 2.63 5.87 0.04
C ARG A 271 3.32 7.19 0.32
N SER A 272 4.59 7.16 0.69
CA SER A 272 5.35 8.37 0.96
C SER A 272 6.85 8.10 0.89
N ASP A 273 7.61 9.08 0.47
CA ASP A 273 9.07 9.07 0.61
C ASP A 273 9.53 9.76 1.90
N GLU A 274 8.62 10.14 2.81
CA GLU A 274 8.97 10.69 4.11
C GLU A 274 9.79 9.71 4.94
N LEU A 275 10.75 10.27 5.69
CA LEU A 275 11.56 9.55 6.65
C LEU A 275 11.08 9.91 8.06
N PHE A 276 10.98 8.90 8.91
CA PHE A 276 10.53 9.05 10.29
C PHE A 276 11.60 8.56 11.27
N HIS A 277 11.74 9.26 12.38
CA HIS A 277 12.45 8.76 13.56
C HIS A 277 11.46 7.99 14.42
N SER A 278 11.84 6.76 14.81
CA SER A 278 11.08 5.93 15.75
C SER A 278 11.93 5.54 16.93
N ASP A 279 11.44 5.83 18.14
CA ASP A 279 12.03 5.43 19.42
C ASP A 279 10.92 4.96 20.38
N PRO A 280 11.23 4.60 21.65
CA PRO A 280 10.21 4.21 22.61
C PRO A 280 9.19 5.30 22.95
N ALA A 281 9.50 6.59 22.71
CA ALA A 281 8.56 7.69 22.92
C ALA A 281 7.55 7.83 21.75
N GLY A 282 7.86 7.26 20.56
CA GLY A 282 6.95 7.26 19.44
C GLY A 282 7.59 7.38 18.08
N LEU A 283 6.79 7.89 17.14
CA LEU A 283 7.16 8.07 15.73
C LEU A 283 6.95 9.53 15.35
N ARG A 284 7.95 10.16 14.73
CA ARG A 284 7.88 11.53 14.22
C ARG A 284 8.59 11.67 12.88
N PRO A 285 8.20 12.60 12.00
CA PRO A 285 8.98 12.95 10.82
C PRO A 285 10.38 13.44 11.20
N LEU A 286 11.35 13.23 10.31
CA LEU A 286 12.68 13.84 10.47
C LEU A 286 12.61 15.36 10.33
N THR A 287 13.45 16.04 11.12
CA THR A 287 13.72 17.47 10.97
C THR A 287 14.52 17.77 9.70
N ALA A 288 14.58 19.02 9.28
CA ALA A 288 15.37 19.43 8.13
C ALA A 288 16.88 19.10 8.28
N ALA A 289 17.43 19.23 9.48
CA ALA A 289 18.83 18.89 9.77
C ALA A 289 19.06 17.38 9.61
N GLU A 290 18.19 16.53 10.19
CA GLU A 290 18.26 15.08 10.07
C GLU A 290 18.08 14.63 8.60
N LEU A 291 17.23 15.30 7.82
CA LEU A 291 17.08 15.02 6.40
C LEU A 291 18.36 15.32 5.61
N ALA A 292 19.06 16.42 5.93
CA ALA A 292 20.33 16.76 5.30
C ALA A 292 21.39 15.66 5.50
N ASP A 293 21.45 15.03 6.69
CA ASP A 293 22.33 13.90 6.98
C ASP A 293 22.02 12.66 6.13
N HIS A 294 20.80 12.58 5.58
CA HIS A 294 20.35 11.54 4.68
C HIS A 294 20.46 11.95 3.19
N GLY A 295 21.11 13.09 2.89
CA GLY A 295 21.26 13.62 1.53
C GLY A 295 19.93 14.08 0.90
N ARG A 296 19.07 14.69 1.71
CA ARG A 296 17.70 15.15 1.32
C ARG A 296 17.49 16.63 1.61
#